data_9f339d6df03dfd8cc02f5dd322b452f4
#
_entry.id   9f339d6df03dfd8cc02f5dd322b452f4
#
_cell.length_a   1.000
_cell.length_b   1.000
_cell.length_c   1.000
_cell.angle_alpha   90.00
_cell.angle_beta   90.00
_cell.angle_gamma   90.00
#
_symmetry.space_group_name_H-M   'P 1'
#
loop_
_entity.id
_entity.type
_entity.pdbx_description
1 polymer ?
#
loop_
_entity_poly.entity_id
_entity_poly.type
_entity_poly.pdbx_seq_one_letter_code
_entity_poly.pdbx_strand_id
1 'polypeptide(L)'
;MKTGKVSDTILSRSVLKPVNTVRGKYVKRLDIGQDAGEVQLACQADISSDCSDTLLMATASGYMPVIKAVNNIYAAGGVPVGLSDCIVMDKDSREIRLREVIAQLTRQSAITGVSITGGHTTVSGNVTSPMVTVTAVGVRQEQRKQPQPGESIIMTGYIGMSGIRQLIDRNSDIVQVRYSDDYTAKAYGS
;
A
#
# COMPACT_ATOMS: atom_id res chain seq x y z
N MET A 1 -19.04 9.12 9.67
CA MET A 1 -17.83 9.41 8.86
C MET A 1 -18.19 9.25 7.37
N LYS A 2 -17.63 10.03 6.48
CA LYS A 2 -17.88 9.86 5.03
C LYS A 2 -17.08 8.67 4.50
N THR A 3 -17.58 8.02 3.46
CA THR A 3 -16.87 6.93 2.76
C THR A 3 -15.56 7.47 2.16
N GLY A 4 -14.45 6.73 2.34
CA GLY A 4 -13.14 7.09 1.83
C GLY A 4 -12.08 7.25 2.92
N LYS A 5 -11.01 7.96 2.61
CA LYS A 5 -9.93 8.24 3.56
C LYS A 5 -10.44 9.13 4.71
N VAL A 6 -10.05 8.79 5.92
CA VAL A 6 -10.39 9.57 7.12
C VAL A 6 -9.73 10.95 7.01
N SER A 7 -10.45 12.03 7.42
CA SER A 7 -9.89 13.39 7.41
C SER A 7 -8.72 13.52 8.39
N ASP A 8 -7.77 14.39 8.06
CA ASP A 8 -6.54 14.60 8.84
C ASP A 8 -6.83 14.97 10.30
N THR A 9 -7.87 15.76 10.55
CA THR A 9 -8.29 16.13 11.90
C THR A 9 -8.74 14.92 12.72
N ILE A 10 -9.54 14.03 12.13
CA ILE A 10 -10.00 12.80 12.79
C ILE A 10 -8.83 11.83 12.94
N LEU A 11 -8.00 11.66 11.90
CA LEU A 11 -6.82 10.80 11.92
C LEU A 11 -5.88 11.22 13.05
N SER A 12 -5.54 12.50 13.13
CA SER A 12 -4.66 13.04 14.17
C SER A 12 -5.20 12.79 15.57
N ARG A 13 -6.47 13.17 15.83
CA ARG A 13 -7.07 13.11 17.16
C ARG A 13 -7.39 11.69 17.63
N SER A 14 -7.96 10.88 16.74
CA SER A 14 -8.58 9.59 17.11
C SER A 14 -7.64 8.39 16.87
N VAL A 15 -6.59 8.55 16.08
CA VAL A 15 -5.65 7.46 15.75
C VAL A 15 -4.23 7.82 16.16
N LEU A 16 -3.61 8.85 15.57
CA LEU A 16 -2.19 9.13 15.75
C LEU A 16 -1.86 9.53 17.20
N LYS A 17 -2.68 10.36 17.82
CA LYS A 17 -2.45 10.78 19.21
C LYS A 17 -2.47 9.60 20.18
N PRO A 18 -3.49 8.72 20.23
CA PRO A 18 -3.50 7.54 21.09
C PRO A 18 -2.35 6.57 20.79
N VAL A 19 -2.09 6.26 19.50
CA VAL A 19 -1.03 5.33 19.10
C VAL A 19 0.35 5.85 19.53
N ASN A 20 0.62 7.14 19.37
CA ASN A 20 1.89 7.75 19.78
C ASN A 20 2.11 7.76 21.31
N THR A 21 1.08 7.58 22.14
CA THR A 21 1.25 7.50 23.62
C THR A 21 1.83 6.17 24.07
N VAL A 22 1.64 5.10 23.29
CA VAL A 22 2.11 3.73 23.62
C VAL A 22 3.28 3.28 22.72
N ARG A 23 3.89 4.20 22.00
CA ARG A 23 4.96 3.88 21.06
C ARG A 23 6.21 3.38 21.79
N GLY A 24 6.83 2.33 21.25
CA GLY A 24 8.10 1.77 21.74
C GLY A 24 9.30 2.65 21.39
N LYS A 25 10.44 2.39 22.09
CA LYS A 25 11.69 3.12 21.94
C LYS A 25 12.19 3.19 20.48
N TYR A 26 11.97 2.13 19.72
CA TYR A 26 12.49 1.95 18.36
C TYR A 26 11.53 2.40 17.26
N VAL A 27 10.33 2.88 17.62
CA VAL A 27 9.31 3.30 16.67
C VAL A 27 9.33 4.81 16.54
N LYS A 28 9.52 5.32 15.33
CA LYS A 28 9.42 6.76 15.07
C LYS A 28 7.98 7.23 15.25
N ARG A 29 7.81 8.46 15.71
CA ARG A 29 6.49 9.09 15.86
C ARG A 29 5.76 9.09 14.53
N LEU A 30 4.50 8.66 14.57
CA LEU A 30 3.61 8.73 13.42
C LEU A 30 3.02 10.12 13.26
N ASP A 31 3.01 10.64 12.04
CA ASP A 31 2.49 11.96 11.71
C ASP A 31 1.66 11.92 10.42
N ILE A 32 0.91 13.02 10.18
CA ILE A 32 0.12 13.18 8.95
C ILE A 32 1.06 13.32 7.75
N GLY A 33 0.69 12.68 6.62
CA GLY A 33 1.47 12.75 5.39
C GLY A 33 2.67 11.82 5.32
N GLN A 34 2.86 10.93 6.30
CA GLN A 34 3.85 9.86 6.19
C GLN A 34 3.33 8.73 5.29
N ASP A 35 4.15 8.30 4.35
CA ASP A 35 3.84 7.19 3.43
C ASP A 35 4.09 5.83 4.09
N ALA A 36 4.99 5.76 5.08
CA ALA A 36 5.32 4.54 5.82
C ALA A 36 5.66 4.82 7.28
N GLY A 37 5.38 3.86 8.15
CA GLY A 37 5.89 3.83 9.52
C GLY A 37 7.35 3.40 9.54
N GLU A 38 8.11 3.85 10.54
CA GLU A 38 9.54 3.59 10.67
C GLU A 38 9.83 2.88 11.99
N VAL A 39 10.60 1.79 11.91
CA VAL A 39 11.12 1.05 13.06
C VAL A 39 12.64 0.96 12.93
N GLN A 40 13.36 1.47 13.94
CA GLN A 40 14.81 1.30 14.01
C GLN A 40 15.14 -0.07 14.58
N LEU A 41 15.92 -0.86 13.86
CA LEU A 41 16.49 -2.08 14.39
C LEU A 41 17.75 -1.73 15.18
N ALA A 42 17.78 -2.12 16.45
CA ALA A 42 19.03 -2.09 17.21
C ALA A 42 19.89 -3.24 16.71
N CYS A 43 20.92 -2.96 15.93
CA CYS A 43 21.99 -3.90 15.74
C CYS A 43 22.66 -4.12 17.09
N GLN A 44 22.75 -5.37 17.60
CA GLN A 44 23.64 -5.68 18.70
C GLN A 44 25.07 -5.41 18.20
N ALA A 45 25.69 -4.42 18.80
CA ALA A 45 27.00 -3.93 18.44
C ALA A 45 28.05 -5.03 18.69
N ASP A 46 28.60 -5.59 17.63
CA ASP A 46 29.95 -6.14 17.66
C ASP A 46 30.68 -6.11 16.30
N ILE A 47 30.09 -5.58 15.26
CA ILE A 47 30.82 -5.41 13.98
C ILE A 47 30.47 -4.04 13.37
N SER A 48 31.43 -3.12 13.45
CA SER A 48 31.57 -1.86 12.69
C SER A 48 30.30 -1.00 12.45
N SER A 49 30.12 -0.09 13.28
CA SER A 49 29.77 1.34 13.27
C SER A 49 28.72 1.97 12.38
N ASP A 50 27.99 1.38 11.44
CA ASP A 50 27.03 2.11 10.61
C ASP A 50 25.74 1.37 10.25
N CYS A 51 25.36 0.34 10.96
CA CYS A 51 24.14 -0.42 10.70
C CYS A 51 22.98 0.04 11.57
N SER A 52 22.41 1.20 11.29
CA SER A 52 21.07 1.55 11.75
C SER A 52 20.05 1.20 10.65
N ASP A 53 19.78 -0.09 10.46
CA ASP A 53 18.73 -0.51 9.52
C ASP A 53 17.38 -0.01 10.00
N THR A 54 16.81 0.90 9.25
CA THR A 54 15.45 1.36 9.48
C THR A 54 14.49 0.56 8.63
N LEU A 55 13.61 -0.19 9.30
CA LEU A 55 12.49 -0.84 8.63
C LEU A 55 11.38 0.17 8.36
N LEU A 56 10.86 0.09 7.17
CA LEU A 56 9.69 0.82 6.70
C LEU A 56 8.52 -0.13 6.58
N MET A 57 7.34 0.29 7.03
CA MET A 57 6.11 -0.47 6.90
C MET A 57 5.02 0.41 6.32
N ALA A 58 4.43 0.00 5.20
CA ALA A 58 3.36 0.72 4.53
C ALA A 58 2.17 -0.21 4.27
N THR A 59 0.99 0.23 4.65
CA THR A 59 -0.24 -0.55 4.49
C THR A 59 -1.20 0.13 3.52
N ALA A 60 -1.78 -0.66 2.63
CA ALA A 60 -2.79 -0.22 1.69
C ALA A 60 -3.93 -1.23 1.58
N SER A 61 -5.12 -0.73 1.24
CA SER A 61 -6.32 -1.53 1.03
C SER A 61 -7.08 -1.10 -0.23
N GLY A 62 -8.07 -1.90 -0.61
CA GLY A 62 -8.95 -1.63 -1.74
C GLY A 62 -8.32 -1.97 -3.08
N TYR A 63 -8.48 -1.09 -4.08
CA TYR A 63 -7.99 -1.33 -5.43
C TYR A 63 -6.46 -1.31 -5.51
N MET A 64 -5.85 -2.35 -6.09
CA MET A 64 -4.41 -2.54 -6.25
C MET A 64 -3.59 -2.34 -4.96
N PRO A 65 -3.90 -3.06 -3.87
CA PRO A 65 -3.30 -2.78 -2.57
C PRO A 65 -1.79 -3.10 -2.53
N VAL A 66 -1.32 -4.10 -3.27
CA VAL A 66 0.12 -4.44 -3.36
C VAL A 66 0.91 -3.29 -3.97
N ILE A 67 0.47 -2.81 -5.15
CA ILE A 67 1.17 -1.72 -5.86
C ILE A 67 1.21 -0.46 -4.99
N LYS A 68 0.11 -0.13 -4.32
CA LYS A 68 0.05 1.04 -3.42
C LYS A 68 0.99 0.91 -2.23
N ALA A 69 1.01 -0.25 -1.57
CA ALA A 69 1.87 -0.48 -0.41
C ALA A 69 3.35 -0.42 -0.80
N VAL A 70 3.72 -1.05 -1.92
CA VAL A 70 5.08 -1.03 -2.47
C VAL A 70 5.51 0.40 -2.84
N ASN A 71 4.66 1.15 -3.54
CA ASN A 71 4.95 2.53 -3.91
C ASN A 71 5.16 3.44 -2.69
N ASN A 72 4.43 3.20 -1.59
CA ASN A 72 4.61 3.95 -0.35
C ASN A 72 5.99 3.68 0.29
N ILE A 73 6.52 2.44 0.18
CA ILE A 73 7.89 2.13 0.62
C ILE A 73 8.92 2.90 -0.22
N TYR A 74 8.78 2.89 -1.56
CA TYR A 74 9.67 3.66 -2.43
C TYR A 74 9.58 5.16 -2.17
N ALA A 75 8.37 5.71 -2.00
CA ALA A 75 8.17 7.12 -1.67
C ALA A 75 8.79 7.52 -0.33
N ALA A 76 8.92 6.58 0.60
CA ALA A 76 9.60 6.78 1.88
C ALA A 76 11.14 6.63 1.81
N GLY A 77 11.71 6.39 0.61
CA GLY A 77 13.15 6.20 0.41
C GLY A 77 13.66 4.80 0.74
N GLY A 78 12.79 3.80 0.68
CA GLY A 78 13.12 2.41 0.96
C GLY A 78 13.02 1.50 -0.24
N VAL A 79 13.54 0.29 -0.07
CA VAL A 79 13.38 -0.84 -1.00
C VAL A 79 12.48 -1.86 -0.33
N PRO A 80 11.33 -2.23 -0.94
CA PRO A 80 10.44 -3.24 -0.40
C PRO A 80 11.11 -4.63 -0.47
N VAL A 81 10.97 -5.41 0.61
CA VAL A 81 11.58 -6.74 0.73
C VAL A 81 10.53 -7.86 0.90
N GLY A 82 9.32 -7.53 1.29
CA GLY A 82 8.27 -8.52 1.47
C GLY A 82 6.90 -7.91 1.69
N LEU A 83 5.87 -8.74 1.52
CA LEU A 83 4.47 -8.37 1.67
C LEU A 83 3.79 -9.32 2.65
N SER A 84 2.86 -8.77 3.43
CA SER A 84 1.91 -9.53 4.23
C SER A 84 0.50 -9.10 3.87
N ASP A 85 -0.41 -10.05 3.66
CA ASP A 85 -1.81 -9.73 3.35
C ASP A 85 -2.76 -10.05 4.52
N CYS A 86 -3.90 -9.38 4.52
CA CYS A 86 -5.05 -9.75 5.35
C CYS A 86 -6.29 -9.73 4.45
N ILE A 87 -6.89 -10.91 4.29
CA ILE A 87 -8.07 -11.13 3.45
C ILE A 87 -9.24 -11.49 4.35
N VAL A 88 -10.30 -10.70 4.29
CA VAL A 88 -11.56 -10.98 4.97
C VAL A 88 -12.61 -11.25 3.91
N MET A 89 -13.04 -12.51 3.80
CA MET A 89 -14.11 -12.92 2.90
C MET A 89 -15.47 -12.77 3.59
N ASP A 90 -16.49 -12.40 2.85
CA ASP A 90 -17.86 -12.47 3.34
C ASP A 90 -18.34 -13.95 3.38
N LYS A 91 -19.31 -14.23 4.26
CA LYS A 91 -19.82 -15.58 4.52
C LYS A 91 -20.51 -16.24 3.30
N ASP A 92 -20.97 -15.42 2.35
CA ASP A 92 -21.71 -15.89 1.17
C ASP A 92 -20.78 -16.08 -0.05
N SER A 93 -19.51 -15.72 0.07
CA SER A 93 -18.49 -15.93 -0.95
C SER A 93 -18.17 -17.42 -1.12
N ARG A 94 -18.01 -17.82 -2.39
CA ARG A 94 -17.51 -19.15 -2.74
C ARG A 94 -15.98 -19.15 -2.85
N GLU A 95 -15.36 -20.33 -2.74
CA GLU A 95 -13.90 -20.50 -2.87
C GLU A 95 -13.33 -19.90 -4.17
N ILE A 96 -14.09 -19.96 -5.27
CA ILE A 96 -13.67 -19.35 -6.53
C ILE A 96 -13.38 -17.84 -6.38
N ARG A 97 -14.17 -17.15 -5.57
CA ARG A 97 -13.95 -15.72 -5.31
C ARG A 97 -12.66 -15.46 -4.53
N LEU A 98 -12.32 -16.32 -3.58
CA LEU A 98 -11.02 -16.25 -2.90
C LEU A 98 -9.86 -16.48 -3.88
N ARG A 99 -9.98 -17.45 -4.77
CA ARG A 99 -8.97 -17.71 -5.82
C ARG A 99 -8.77 -16.51 -6.75
N GLU A 100 -9.84 -15.81 -7.13
CA GLU A 100 -9.76 -14.57 -7.92
C GLU A 100 -9.01 -13.47 -7.16
N VAL A 101 -9.30 -13.28 -5.89
CA VAL A 101 -8.59 -12.32 -5.02
C VAL A 101 -7.10 -12.64 -4.96
N ILE A 102 -6.76 -13.90 -4.67
CA ILE A 102 -5.36 -14.35 -4.63
C ILE A 102 -4.66 -14.18 -5.98
N ALA A 103 -5.33 -14.51 -7.08
CA ALA A 103 -4.77 -14.33 -8.42
C ALA A 103 -4.46 -12.87 -8.73
N GLN A 104 -5.31 -11.92 -8.30
CA GLN A 104 -5.05 -10.49 -8.43
C GLN A 104 -3.86 -10.04 -7.58
N LEU A 105 -3.75 -10.49 -6.33
CA LEU A 105 -2.62 -10.17 -5.47
C LEU A 105 -1.30 -10.72 -6.02
N THR A 106 -1.31 -11.98 -6.47
CA THR A 106 -0.14 -12.63 -7.07
C THR A 106 0.32 -11.92 -8.35
N ARG A 107 -0.63 -11.48 -9.21
CA ARG A 107 -0.29 -10.69 -10.40
C ARG A 107 0.38 -9.38 -10.02
N GLN A 108 -0.13 -8.66 -9.04
CA GLN A 108 0.48 -7.41 -8.58
C GLN A 108 1.86 -7.64 -7.94
N SER A 109 2.01 -8.72 -7.15
CA SER A 109 3.29 -9.16 -6.59
C SER A 109 4.31 -9.43 -7.71
N ALA A 110 3.92 -10.13 -8.77
CA ALA A 110 4.79 -10.39 -9.92
C ALA A 110 5.20 -9.10 -10.64
N ILE A 111 4.28 -8.14 -10.83
CA ILE A 111 4.58 -6.83 -11.46
C ILE A 111 5.58 -6.03 -10.61
N THR A 112 5.44 -6.05 -9.30
CA THR A 112 6.33 -5.29 -8.40
C THR A 112 7.64 -6.00 -8.09
N GLY A 113 7.75 -7.30 -8.40
CA GLY A 113 8.90 -8.12 -8.05
C GLY A 113 9.04 -8.41 -6.55
N VAL A 114 8.01 -8.09 -5.74
CA VAL A 114 8.04 -8.26 -4.28
C VAL A 114 7.13 -9.42 -3.87
N SER A 115 7.69 -10.40 -3.17
CA SER A 115 6.97 -11.62 -2.79
C SER A 115 6.03 -11.42 -1.60
N ILE A 116 4.87 -12.09 -1.65
CA ILE A 116 4.01 -12.27 -0.49
C ILE A 116 4.66 -13.33 0.42
N THR A 117 5.05 -12.95 1.63
CA THR A 117 5.79 -13.77 2.58
C THR A 117 4.90 -14.39 3.65
N GLY A 118 3.68 -13.93 3.76
CA GLY A 118 2.70 -14.42 4.73
C GLY A 118 1.43 -13.60 4.72
N GLY A 119 0.49 -13.96 5.58
CA GLY A 119 -0.77 -13.24 5.69
C GLY A 119 -1.78 -13.97 6.54
N HIS A 120 -3.01 -13.47 6.51
CA HIS A 120 -4.14 -14.06 7.20
C HIS A 120 -5.38 -14.04 6.32
N THR A 121 -6.08 -15.18 6.24
CA THR A 121 -7.35 -15.28 5.52
C THR A 121 -8.44 -15.77 6.46
N THR A 122 -9.54 -15.03 6.53
CA THR A 122 -10.67 -15.37 7.40
C THR A 122 -12.00 -15.11 6.70
N VAL A 123 -13.07 -15.70 7.24
CA VAL A 123 -14.46 -15.47 6.80
C VAL A 123 -15.18 -14.76 7.92
N SER A 124 -15.93 -13.69 7.60
CA SER A 124 -16.65 -12.90 8.58
C SER A 124 -18.05 -12.53 8.08
N GLY A 125 -19.03 -12.61 9.00
CA GLY A 125 -20.38 -12.09 8.76
C GLY A 125 -20.47 -10.54 8.83
N ASN A 126 -19.40 -9.87 9.24
CA ASN A 126 -19.36 -8.41 9.39
C ASN A 126 -19.00 -7.66 8.10
N VAL A 127 -18.69 -8.38 7.04
CA VAL A 127 -18.41 -7.80 5.72
C VAL A 127 -19.42 -8.33 4.70
N THR A 128 -19.77 -7.50 3.72
CA THR A 128 -20.72 -7.83 2.63
C THR A 128 -20.02 -8.11 1.31
N SER A 129 -18.71 -7.94 1.27
CA SER A 129 -17.85 -8.23 0.12
C SER A 129 -16.42 -8.44 0.61
N PRO A 130 -15.56 -9.13 -0.15
CA PRO A 130 -14.18 -9.34 0.23
C PRO A 130 -13.44 -8.04 0.52
N MET A 131 -12.76 -7.98 1.66
CA MET A 131 -11.85 -6.90 2.03
C MET A 131 -10.41 -7.41 1.99
N VAL A 132 -9.54 -6.64 1.35
CA VAL A 132 -8.12 -6.96 1.25
C VAL A 132 -7.28 -5.79 1.73
N THR A 133 -6.35 -6.11 2.61
CA THR A 133 -5.33 -5.17 3.09
C THR A 133 -3.96 -5.82 2.89
N VAL A 134 -3.00 -5.05 2.40
CA VAL A 134 -1.62 -5.50 2.20
C VAL A 134 -0.69 -4.55 2.94
N THR A 135 0.26 -5.12 3.66
CA THR A 135 1.36 -4.41 4.29
C THR A 135 2.65 -4.78 3.58
N ALA A 136 3.34 -3.79 3.03
CA ALA A 136 4.69 -3.93 2.53
C ALA A 136 5.69 -3.60 3.64
N VAL A 137 6.75 -4.41 3.72
CA VAL A 137 7.92 -4.17 4.56
C VAL A 137 9.08 -3.86 3.66
N GLY A 138 9.89 -2.86 4.03
CA GLY A 138 11.07 -2.45 3.27
C GLY A 138 12.20 -2.01 4.18
N VAL A 139 13.39 -1.89 3.62
CA VAL A 139 14.57 -1.34 4.29
C VAL A 139 14.86 0.03 3.70
N ARG A 140 15.10 1.02 4.56
CA ARG A 140 15.47 2.37 4.13
C ARG A 140 16.86 2.36 3.50
N GLN A 141 16.98 2.90 2.31
CA GLN A 141 18.27 3.12 1.64
C GLN A 141 18.69 4.57 1.65
N GLU A 142 17.72 5.49 1.56
CA GLU A 142 17.99 6.92 1.49
C GLU A 142 17.15 7.68 2.51
N GLN A 143 17.73 8.72 3.09
CA GLN A 143 16.97 9.68 3.88
C GLN A 143 16.22 10.62 2.94
N ARG A 144 14.90 10.73 3.15
CA ARG A 144 14.06 11.69 2.44
C ARG A 144 14.52 13.11 2.77
N LYS A 145 15.01 13.83 1.78
CA LYS A 145 15.35 15.26 1.91
C LYS A 145 14.07 16.10 1.90
N GLN A 146 14.09 17.18 2.63
CA GLN A 146 13.02 18.18 2.53
C GLN A 146 13.19 18.96 1.22
N PRO A 147 12.09 19.14 0.44
CA PRO A 147 12.14 19.96 -0.77
C PRO A 147 12.63 21.37 -0.45
N GLN A 148 13.46 21.92 -1.35
CA GLN A 148 13.99 23.29 -1.23
C GLN A 148 13.39 24.20 -2.30
N PRO A 149 13.22 25.49 -2.03
CA PRO A 149 12.82 26.46 -3.04
C PRO A 149 13.76 26.42 -4.26
N GLY A 150 13.18 26.35 -5.46
CA GLY A 150 13.95 26.25 -6.72
C GLY A 150 14.14 24.83 -7.24
N GLU A 151 13.78 23.80 -6.48
CA GLU A 151 13.76 22.42 -6.98
C GLU A 151 12.58 22.17 -7.95
N SER A 152 12.80 21.32 -8.93
CA SER A 152 11.77 20.96 -9.92
C SER A 152 10.92 19.80 -9.42
N ILE A 153 9.61 19.91 -9.61
CA ILE A 153 8.68 18.81 -9.37
C ILE A 153 8.62 17.96 -10.64
N ILE A 154 9.02 16.70 -10.53
CA ILE A 154 8.99 15.74 -11.63
C ILE A 154 7.83 14.76 -11.39
N MET A 155 7.06 14.50 -12.44
CA MET A 155 6.00 13.50 -12.44
C MET A 155 6.28 12.45 -13.51
N THR A 156 6.18 11.18 -13.13
CA THR A 156 6.26 10.05 -14.07
C THR A 156 4.86 9.53 -14.38
N GLY A 157 4.53 9.37 -15.67
CA GLY A 157 3.22 8.92 -16.11
C GLY A 157 2.15 10.02 -16.04
N TYR A 158 0.88 9.61 -15.95
CA TYR A 158 -0.27 10.51 -15.96
C TYR A 158 -0.98 10.53 -14.62
N ILE A 159 -1.42 11.72 -14.18
CA ILE A 159 -2.25 11.87 -12.97
C ILE A 159 -3.60 11.17 -13.20
N GLY A 160 -4.06 10.46 -12.17
CA GLY A 160 -5.40 9.84 -12.16
C GLY A 160 -5.49 8.47 -12.81
N MET A 161 -4.39 7.88 -13.31
CA MET A 161 -4.39 6.57 -13.98
C MET A 161 -4.99 5.45 -13.11
N SER A 162 -4.70 5.41 -11.82
CA SER A 162 -5.29 4.40 -10.93
C SER A 162 -6.81 4.54 -10.79
N GLY A 163 -7.33 5.78 -10.82
CA GLY A 163 -8.77 6.07 -10.84
C GLY A 163 -9.42 5.66 -12.15
N ILE A 164 -8.79 5.96 -13.28
CA ILE A 164 -9.26 5.55 -14.60
C ILE A 164 -9.33 4.03 -14.72
N ARG A 165 -8.27 3.32 -14.31
CA ARG A 165 -8.25 1.85 -14.29
C ARG A 165 -9.37 1.27 -13.43
N GLN A 166 -9.58 1.83 -12.24
CA GLN A 166 -10.68 1.39 -11.36
C GLN A 166 -12.06 1.61 -12.00
N LEU A 167 -12.26 2.71 -12.73
CA LEU A 167 -13.49 2.98 -13.45
C LEU A 167 -13.70 2.00 -14.61
N ILE A 168 -12.64 1.68 -15.36
CA ILE A 168 -12.67 0.71 -16.45
C ILE A 168 -13.02 -0.69 -15.89
N ASP A 169 -12.34 -1.14 -14.85
CA ASP A 169 -12.57 -2.46 -14.26
C ASP A 169 -13.99 -2.62 -13.69
N ARG A 170 -14.56 -1.54 -13.15
CA ARG A 170 -15.93 -1.55 -12.62
C ARG A 170 -17.02 -1.46 -13.68
N ASN A 171 -16.71 -0.99 -14.87
CA ASN A 171 -17.64 -0.73 -15.95
C ASN A 171 -17.16 -1.38 -17.26
N SER A 172 -16.52 -2.54 -17.18
CA SER A 172 -15.91 -3.24 -18.32
C SER A 172 -16.87 -3.36 -19.51
N ASP A 173 -18.12 -3.74 -19.25
CA ASP A 173 -19.14 -3.96 -20.27
C ASP A 173 -19.46 -2.66 -21.05
N ILE A 174 -19.55 -1.54 -20.35
CA ILE A 174 -19.80 -0.23 -20.97
C ILE A 174 -18.57 0.25 -21.72
N VAL A 175 -17.39 0.03 -21.17
CA VAL A 175 -16.12 0.47 -21.74
C VAL A 175 -15.83 -0.27 -23.03
N GLN A 176 -16.01 -1.59 -23.08
CA GLN A 176 -15.83 -2.40 -24.28
C GLN A 176 -16.75 -2.00 -25.44
N VAL A 177 -17.97 -1.52 -25.13
CA VAL A 177 -18.92 -1.07 -26.17
C VAL A 177 -18.60 0.35 -26.67
N ARG A 178 -18.03 1.21 -25.83
CA ARG A 178 -17.88 2.65 -26.14
C ARG A 178 -16.47 3.06 -26.55
N TYR A 179 -15.46 2.30 -26.19
CA TYR A 179 -14.05 2.64 -26.41
C TYR A 179 -13.33 1.50 -27.12
N SER A 180 -12.33 1.87 -27.94
CA SER A 180 -11.48 0.89 -28.62
C SER A 180 -10.57 0.15 -27.65
N ASP A 181 -10.13 -1.05 -28.05
CA ASP A 181 -9.15 -1.84 -27.28
C ASP A 181 -7.84 -1.08 -27.10
N ASP A 182 -7.41 -0.27 -28.09
CA ASP A 182 -6.23 0.57 -27.98
C ASP A 182 -6.35 1.65 -26.88
N TYR A 183 -7.53 2.25 -26.72
CA TYR A 183 -7.78 3.19 -25.63
C TYR A 183 -7.71 2.51 -24.26
N THR A 184 -8.31 1.34 -24.14
CA THR A 184 -8.27 0.58 -22.88
C THR A 184 -6.87 0.08 -22.57
N ALA A 185 -6.13 -0.40 -23.57
CA ALA A 185 -4.72 -0.79 -23.42
C ALA A 185 -3.84 0.36 -22.91
N LYS A 186 -3.97 1.56 -23.51
CA LYS A 186 -3.26 2.77 -23.04
C LYS A 186 -3.60 3.13 -21.60
N ALA A 187 -4.84 2.95 -21.18
CA ALA A 187 -5.24 3.18 -19.79
C ALA A 187 -4.61 2.18 -18.82
N TYR A 188 -4.24 0.99 -19.28
CA TYR A 188 -3.50 -0.01 -18.49
C TYR A 188 -1.97 0.18 -18.53
N GLY A 189 -1.46 1.12 -19.34
CA GLY A 189 -0.04 1.48 -19.36
C GLY A 189 0.83 0.47 -20.09
N SER A 190 0.29 -0.17 -21.10
CA SER A 190 1.03 -0.97 -22.10
C SER A 190 1.54 -0.12 -23.24
#